data_e1f8377e8b548d43195de352f87317df
#
_entry.id   e1f8377e8b548d43195de352f87317df
#
_cell.length_a   1.000
_cell.length_b   1.000
_cell.length_c   1.000
_cell.angle_alpha   90.00
_cell.angle_beta   90.00
_cell.angle_gamma   90.00
#
_symmetry.space_group_name_H-M   'P 1'
#
loop_
_entity.id
_entity.type
_entity.pdbx_description
1 polymer ?
#
loop_
_entity_poly.entity_id
_entity_poly.type
_entity_poly.pdbx_seq_one_letter_code
_entity_poly.pdbx_strand_id
1 'polypeptide(L)'
;MKRNIAVAACVLIVVLPALRLAGAGEVFDETVPPGGNYDKADFRLWYPADAATLRAIVVLMPGSNGDGRSMAEDAAWQEFATRNHLALVGCRITDKPHDQSFIEEYANVSQGSGQALLSALSTFAGRTKHAELATAPLLLWGMSAGGEFNYEFTAWRPERVAAFVVNKGGIYYTALTSRAARNVPGILFIGGKDLQSRINTITGLFEVNRRGGALWALAEEPGVAHVVGRSIDVARLFFEDVLSLRLNGGNLKTLSEREGFIGDIKAKSFQPAASAPASANATAWLPTERVARAWQAMVRDTP
;
A
#
# COMPACT_ATOMS: atom_id res chain seq x y z
N MET A 1 -49.70 -41.22 -44.05
CA MET A 1 -49.24 -39.99 -43.37
C MET A 1 -48.11 -40.33 -42.40
N LYS A 2 -46.86 -40.08 -42.78
CA LYS A 2 -45.69 -40.29 -41.90
C LYS A 2 -45.31 -38.94 -41.31
N ARG A 3 -45.39 -38.78 -39.98
CA ARG A 3 -44.99 -37.58 -39.25
C ARG A 3 -43.49 -37.69 -38.94
N ASN A 4 -42.69 -36.83 -39.55
CA ASN A 4 -41.28 -36.64 -39.18
C ASN A 4 -41.21 -35.78 -37.91
N ILE A 5 -40.64 -36.33 -36.85
CA ILE A 5 -40.31 -35.61 -35.63
C ILE A 5 -38.85 -35.16 -35.75
N ALA A 6 -38.63 -33.86 -35.90
CA ALA A 6 -37.29 -33.27 -35.85
C ALA A 6 -36.89 -33.08 -34.38
N VAL A 7 -35.83 -33.77 -33.94
CA VAL A 7 -35.22 -33.57 -32.62
C VAL A 7 -34.18 -32.47 -32.76
N ALA A 8 -34.45 -31.33 -32.13
CA ALA A 8 -33.49 -30.25 -32.03
C ALA A 8 -32.50 -30.56 -30.88
N ALA A 9 -31.25 -30.81 -31.20
CA ALA A 9 -30.18 -30.96 -30.21
C ALA A 9 -29.72 -29.58 -29.78
N CYS A 10 -30.02 -29.17 -28.51
CA CYS A 10 -29.43 -28.00 -27.89
C CYS A 10 -27.99 -28.34 -27.44
N VAL A 11 -27.01 -27.76 -28.10
CA VAL A 11 -25.61 -27.79 -27.63
C VAL A 11 -25.44 -26.77 -26.52
N LEU A 12 -25.29 -27.23 -25.29
CA LEU A 12 -24.98 -26.42 -24.14
C LEU A 12 -23.48 -26.10 -24.19
N ILE A 13 -23.10 -24.88 -24.57
CA ILE A 13 -21.71 -24.41 -24.49
C ILE A 13 -21.45 -24.03 -23.03
N VAL A 14 -20.80 -24.93 -22.29
CA VAL A 14 -20.27 -24.64 -20.93
C VAL A 14 -19.01 -23.78 -21.10
N VAL A 15 -19.16 -22.50 -20.93
CA VAL A 15 -18.00 -21.59 -20.80
C VAL A 15 -17.39 -21.82 -19.40
N LEU A 16 -16.38 -22.67 -19.32
CA LEU A 16 -15.56 -22.78 -18.13
C LEU A 16 -14.79 -21.46 -17.95
N PRO A 17 -14.84 -20.83 -16.75
CA PRO A 17 -13.95 -19.70 -16.48
C PRO A 17 -12.51 -20.24 -16.57
N ALA A 18 -11.71 -19.66 -17.46
CA ALA A 18 -10.28 -19.95 -17.53
C ALA A 18 -9.67 -19.61 -16.19
N LEU A 19 -9.26 -20.62 -15.40
CA LEU A 19 -8.34 -20.43 -14.29
C LEU A 19 -7.07 -19.83 -14.90
N ARG A 20 -6.89 -18.51 -14.73
CA ARG A 20 -5.61 -17.89 -15.03
C ARG A 20 -4.64 -18.41 -13.96
N LEU A 21 -3.78 -19.33 -14.34
CA LEU A 21 -2.57 -19.61 -13.59
C LEU A 21 -1.88 -18.25 -13.32
N ALA A 22 -1.48 -18.02 -12.07
CA ALA A 22 -0.59 -16.91 -11.74
C ALA A 22 0.55 -16.93 -12.77
N GLY A 23 0.76 -15.84 -13.50
CA GLY A 23 1.70 -15.81 -14.61
C GLY A 23 3.10 -16.17 -14.11
N ALA A 24 3.89 -16.88 -14.92
CA ALA A 24 5.30 -17.11 -14.64
C ALA A 24 5.96 -15.74 -14.36
N GLY A 25 6.62 -15.60 -13.21
CA GLY A 25 7.32 -14.38 -12.81
C GLY A 25 8.81 -14.61 -12.73
N GLU A 26 9.57 -13.54 -12.88
CA GLU A 26 11.01 -13.53 -12.63
C GLU A 26 11.26 -13.13 -11.18
N VAL A 27 12.20 -13.80 -10.51
CA VAL A 27 12.54 -13.58 -9.09
C VAL A 27 14.02 -13.27 -8.95
N PHE A 28 14.35 -12.24 -8.17
CA PHE A 28 15.72 -11.86 -7.85
C PHE A 28 15.84 -11.50 -6.37
N ASP A 29 16.89 -11.97 -5.73
CA ASP A 29 17.23 -11.59 -4.35
C ASP A 29 18.42 -10.62 -4.35
N GLU A 30 18.40 -9.69 -3.40
CA GLU A 30 19.47 -8.73 -3.15
C GLU A 30 19.65 -8.53 -1.66
N THR A 31 20.91 -8.47 -1.21
CA THR A 31 21.28 -8.13 0.17
C THR A 31 22.14 -6.89 0.16
N VAL A 32 21.70 -5.87 0.88
CA VAL A 32 22.47 -4.66 1.11
C VAL A 32 23.23 -4.81 2.43
N PRO A 33 24.54 -4.49 2.47
CA PRO A 33 25.31 -4.56 3.71
C PRO A 33 24.70 -3.76 4.86
N PRO A 34 24.96 -4.14 6.13
CA PRO A 34 24.49 -3.42 7.30
C PRO A 34 24.80 -1.92 7.25
N GLY A 35 23.86 -1.10 7.70
CA GLY A 35 23.96 0.36 7.66
C GLY A 35 23.98 1.04 9.03
N GLY A 36 23.70 2.33 9.06
CA GLY A 36 23.69 3.14 10.28
C GLY A 36 22.67 2.63 11.30
N ASN A 37 21.43 2.44 10.85
CA ASN A 37 20.28 2.14 11.69
C ASN A 37 19.63 0.78 11.38
N TYR A 38 20.34 -0.16 10.76
CA TYR A 38 19.85 -1.51 10.51
C TYR A 38 21.00 -2.52 10.48
N ASP A 39 20.68 -3.77 10.83
CA ASP A 39 21.60 -4.92 10.80
C ASP A 39 21.48 -5.71 9.50
N LYS A 40 20.26 -5.98 9.07
CA LYS A 40 19.99 -6.71 7.81
C LYS A 40 19.09 -5.88 6.90
N ALA A 41 19.35 -5.99 5.59
CA ALA A 41 18.51 -5.43 4.55
C ALA A 41 18.52 -6.37 3.34
N ASP A 42 17.57 -7.31 3.34
CA ASP A 42 17.38 -8.31 2.29
C ASP A 42 16.08 -8.02 1.54
N PHE A 43 16.12 -8.13 0.22
CA PHE A 43 15.00 -7.80 -0.64
C PHE A 43 14.77 -8.90 -1.66
N ARG A 44 13.49 -9.22 -1.92
CA ARG A 44 13.07 -10.10 -3.00
C ARG A 44 12.22 -9.35 -3.99
N LEU A 45 12.71 -9.20 -5.21
CA LEU A 45 11.97 -8.71 -6.35
C LEU A 45 11.21 -9.86 -7.02
N TRP A 46 9.96 -9.61 -7.39
CA TRP A 46 9.18 -10.40 -8.33
C TRP A 46 8.51 -9.48 -9.36
N TYR A 47 8.47 -9.89 -10.62
CA TYR A 47 7.68 -9.22 -11.65
C TYR A 47 7.18 -10.20 -12.70
N PRO A 48 6.06 -9.91 -13.44
CA PRO A 48 5.57 -10.76 -14.51
C PRO A 48 6.60 -10.91 -15.61
N ALA A 49 6.94 -12.14 -16.01
CA ALA A 49 8.01 -12.42 -16.98
C ALA A 49 7.77 -11.82 -18.38
N ASP A 50 6.51 -11.62 -18.74
CA ASP A 50 6.06 -11.03 -20.01
C ASP A 50 5.89 -9.51 -19.97
N ALA A 51 6.15 -8.85 -18.83
CA ALA A 51 6.03 -7.40 -18.70
C ALA A 51 7.05 -6.70 -19.62
N ALA A 52 6.58 -5.89 -20.56
CA ALA A 52 7.45 -5.06 -21.39
C ALA A 52 8.02 -3.85 -20.62
N THR A 53 7.24 -3.33 -19.67
CA THR A 53 7.60 -2.18 -18.82
C THR A 53 6.84 -2.30 -17.50
N LEU A 54 7.52 -1.98 -16.40
CA LEU A 54 6.96 -1.96 -15.06
C LEU A 54 6.57 -0.52 -14.69
N ARG A 55 5.29 -0.29 -14.44
CA ARG A 55 4.74 1.06 -14.22
C ARG A 55 5.04 1.63 -12.82
N ALA A 56 5.13 0.76 -11.82
CA ALA A 56 5.43 1.09 -10.43
C ALA A 56 5.88 -0.17 -9.68
N ILE A 57 6.31 0.00 -8.44
CA ILE A 57 6.77 -1.07 -7.56
C ILE A 57 5.90 -1.09 -6.30
N VAL A 58 5.32 -2.24 -5.96
CA VAL A 58 4.71 -2.46 -4.64
C VAL A 58 5.80 -2.93 -3.68
N VAL A 59 6.04 -2.15 -2.64
CA VAL A 59 6.97 -2.50 -1.55
C VAL A 59 6.16 -3.07 -0.40
N LEU A 60 6.50 -4.28 0.02
CA LEU A 60 5.79 -5.06 1.04
C LEU A 60 6.68 -5.18 2.28
N MET A 61 6.35 -4.37 3.31
CA MET A 61 7.11 -4.29 4.55
C MET A 61 6.40 -5.08 5.65
N PRO A 62 7.07 -6.07 6.27
CA PRO A 62 6.53 -6.86 7.39
C PRO A 62 6.51 -6.03 8.68
N GLY A 63 5.96 -6.63 9.75
CA GLY A 63 6.12 -6.10 11.11
C GLY A 63 7.55 -6.21 11.62
N SER A 64 7.75 -5.73 12.87
CA SER A 64 9.04 -5.63 13.56
C SER A 64 9.98 -6.80 13.28
N ASN A 65 11.16 -6.48 12.74
CA ASN A 65 12.25 -7.43 12.47
C ASN A 65 11.85 -8.68 11.64
N GLY A 66 10.67 -8.62 10.98
CA GLY A 66 10.14 -9.74 10.21
C GLY A 66 10.81 -9.92 8.86
N ASP A 67 10.60 -11.10 8.26
CA ASP A 67 10.99 -11.41 6.89
C ASP A 67 9.77 -11.38 5.97
N GLY A 68 9.63 -10.31 5.20
CA GLY A 68 8.53 -10.12 4.26
C GLY A 68 8.85 -10.55 2.82
N ARG A 69 9.99 -11.18 2.56
CA ARG A 69 10.39 -11.57 1.20
C ARG A 69 9.39 -12.51 0.55
N SER A 70 8.82 -13.44 1.31
CA SER A 70 7.77 -14.34 0.84
C SER A 70 6.46 -13.63 0.44
N MET A 71 6.24 -12.39 0.88
CA MET A 71 5.05 -11.62 0.46
C MET A 71 5.09 -11.31 -1.05
N ALA A 72 6.26 -11.25 -1.67
CA ALA A 72 6.38 -11.11 -3.12
C ALA A 72 5.98 -12.39 -3.87
N GLU A 73 5.82 -13.53 -3.16
CA GLU A 73 5.36 -14.81 -3.72
C GLU A 73 3.85 -15.05 -3.47
N ASP A 74 3.18 -14.14 -2.74
CA ASP A 74 1.75 -14.25 -2.49
C ASP A 74 0.95 -14.11 -3.80
N ALA A 75 0.12 -15.12 -4.08
CA ALA A 75 -0.60 -15.22 -5.34
C ALA A 75 -1.52 -14.03 -5.60
N ALA A 76 -2.15 -13.48 -4.57
CA ALA A 76 -3.07 -12.34 -4.72
C ALA A 76 -2.31 -11.02 -4.97
N TRP A 77 -1.09 -10.87 -4.41
CA TRP A 77 -0.23 -9.76 -4.77
C TRP A 77 0.33 -9.91 -6.19
N GLN A 78 0.72 -11.12 -6.58
CA GLN A 78 1.22 -11.40 -7.93
C GLN A 78 0.13 -11.18 -9.01
N GLU A 79 -1.11 -11.61 -8.74
CA GLU A 79 -2.24 -11.32 -9.62
C GLU A 79 -2.51 -9.82 -9.75
N PHE A 80 -2.48 -9.10 -8.62
CA PHE A 80 -2.62 -7.64 -8.61
C PHE A 80 -1.50 -6.97 -9.43
N ALA A 81 -0.26 -7.37 -9.23
CA ALA A 81 0.91 -6.82 -9.92
C ALA A 81 0.87 -7.12 -11.43
N THR A 82 0.52 -8.36 -11.81
CA THR A 82 0.38 -8.75 -13.23
C THR A 82 -0.67 -7.90 -13.93
N ARG A 83 -1.87 -7.76 -13.33
CA ARG A 83 -2.97 -7.00 -13.92
C ARG A 83 -2.64 -5.52 -14.11
N ASN A 84 -1.79 -4.97 -13.25
CA ASN A 84 -1.43 -3.54 -13.25
C ASN A 84 -0.04 -3.25 -13.83
N HIS A 85 0.70 -4.25 -14.32
CA HIS A 85 2.08 -4.15 -14.82
C HIS A 85 3.04 -3.58 -13.76
N LEU A 86 3.05 -4.17 -12.56
CA LEU A 86 3.86 -3.76 -11.42
C LEU A 86 4.93 -4.80 -11.09
N ALA A 87 5.99 -4.35 -10.42
CA ALA A 87 6.87 -5.23 -9.66
C ALA A 87 6.42 -5.32 -8.21
N LEU A 88 6.80 -6.39 -7.53
CA LEU A 88 6.68 -6.59 -6.08
C LEU A 88 8.07 -6.63 -5.48
N VAL A 89 8.26 -5.98 -4.34
CA VAL A 89 9.48 -6.10 -3.54
C VAL A 89 9.10 -6.45 -2.10
N GLY A 90 9.34 -7.70 -1.73
CA GLY A 90 9.24 -8.15 -0.35
C GLY A 90 10.51 -7.83 0.40
N CYS A 91 10.38 -7.25 1.59
CA CYS A 91 11.50 -6.71 2.35
C CYS A 91 11.76 -7.45 3.65
N ARG A 92 13.02 -7.51 4.04
CA ARG A 92 13.47 -7.84 5.38
C ARG A 92 14.48 -6.78 5.81
N ILE A 93 14.08 -5.91 6.72
CA ILE A 93 15.00 -4.97 7.36
C ILE A 93 14.90 -5.22 8.87
N THR A 94 16.03 -5.36 9.54
CA THR A 94 16.07 -5.63 10.98
C THR A 94 16.95 -4.61 11.69
N ASP A 95 16.63 -4.36 12.95
CA ASP A 95 17.44 -3.53 13.83
C ASP A 95 18.79 -4.17 14.16
N LYS A 96 19.72 -3.31 14.53
CA LYS A 96 20.86 -3.74 15.34
C LYS A 96 20.40 -4.10 16.74
N PRO A 97 21.13 -4.98 17.47
CA PRO A 97 20.79 -5.26 18.86
C PRO A 97 20.76 -3.97 19.69
N HIS A 98 19.66 -3.73 20.42
CA HIS A 98 19.48 -2.63 21.36
C HIS A 98 18.51 -3.04 22.48
N ASP A 99 18.51 -2.27 23.59
CA ASP A 99 17.72 -2.58 24.78
C ASP A 99 16.27 -2.05 24.74
N GLN A 100 15.91 -1.28 23.72
CA GLN A 100 14.59 -0.66 23.60
C GLN A 100 13.62 -1.58 22.93
N SER A 101 12.58 -2.04 23.63
CA SER A 101 11.49 -2.81 23.05
C SER A 101 10.52 -1.91 22.29
N PHE A 102 9.99 -2.39 21.19
CA PHE A 102 8.97 -1.72 20.35
C PHE A 102 9.42 -0.42 19.68
N ILE A 103 10.73 -0.15 19.60
CA ILE A 103 11.28 0.97 18.84
C ILE A 103 12.18 0.38 17.79
N GLU A 104 11.74 0.43 16.54
CA GLU A 104 12.51 -0.05 15.41
C GLU A 104 13.30 1.11 14.81
N GLU A 105 14.63 1.11 15.03
CA GLU A 105 15.52 2.16 14.54
C GLU A 105 15.52 2.22 13.00
N TYR A 106 15.37 1.08 12.32
CA TYR A 106 15.29 1.07 10.86
C TYR A 106 14.05 1.79 10.32
N ALA A 107 13.01 2.02 11.12
CA ALA A 107 11.87 2.82 10.71
C ALA A 107 12.23 4.32 10.57
N ASN A 108 13.32 4.79 11.18
CA ASN A 108 13.89 6.11 10.89
C ASN A 108 14.66 6.08 9.56
N VAL A 109 13.93 6.03 8.47
CA VAL A 109 14.44 5.70 7.13
C VAL A 109 15.55 6.62 6.63
N SER A 110 15.57 7.87 7.08
CA SER A 110 16.57 8.86 6.69
C SER A 110 17.98 8.54 7.21
N GLN A 111 18.11 7.63 8.19
CA GLN A 111 19.37 7.23 8.81
C GLN A 111 20.08 6.06 8.10
N GLY A 112 19.55 5.61 6.95
CA GLY A 112 20.21 4.60 6.12
C GLY A 112 19.30 3.53 5.53
N SER A 113 18.32 3.03 6.26
CA SER A 113 17.43 1.95 5.81
C SER A 113 16.61 2.31 4.57
N GLY A 114 16.15 3.55 4.45
CA GLY A 114 15.50 4.03 3.23
C GLY A 114 16.44 4.01 2.01
N GLN A 115 17.73 4.37 2.21
CA GLN A 115 18.74 4.29 1.15
C GLN A 115 19.04 2.84 0.78
N ALA A 116 18.98 1.90 1.74
CA ALA A 116 19.14 0.46 1.46
C ALA A 116 18.09 -0.04 0.46
N LEU A 117 16.81 0.33 0.65
CA LEU A 117 15.76 0.01 -0.32
C LEU A 117 16.06 0.60 -1.70
N LEU A 118 16.43 1.88 -1.79
CA LEU A 118 16.75 2.52 -3.07
C LEU A 118 17.98 1.88 -3.75
N SER A 119 18.98 1.46 -2.99
CA SER A 119 20.16 0.75 -3.50
C SER A 119 19.80 -0.61 -4.06
N ALA A 120 18.94 -1.38 -3.37
CA ALA A 120 18.43 -2.67 -3.87
C ALA A 120 17.67 -2.49 -5.19
N LEU A 121 16.79 -1.48 -5.28
CA LEU A 121 16.06 -1.18 -6.52
C LEU A 121 17.01 -0.82 -7.68
N SER A 122 18.07 -0.07 -7.40
CA SER A 122 19.10 0.25 -8.40
C SER A 122 19.88 -1.00 -8.86
N THR A 123 20.20 -1.91 -7.93
CA THR A 123 20.84 -3.19 -8.26
C THR A 123 19.90 -4.07 -9.11
N PHE A 124 18.62 -4.16 -8.77
CA PHE A 124 17.66 -4.90 -9.59
C PHE A 124 17.53 -4.31 -10.99
N ALA A 125 17.50 -2.98 -11.12
CA ALA A 125 17.49 -2.32 -12.43
C ALA A 125 18.71 -2.70 -13.29
N GLY A 126 19.87 -2.82 -12.69
CA GLY A 126 21.10 -3.23 -13.39
C GLY A 126 21.17 -4.73 -13.71
N ARG A 127 20.45 -5.57 -12.96
CA ARG A 127 20.45 -7.05 -13.12
C ARG A 127 19.32 -7.57 -14.01
N THR A 128 18.34 -6.74 -14.30
CA THR A 128 17.18 -7.08 -15.12
C THR A 128 17.13 -6.23 -16.40
N LYS A 129 16.18 -6.53 -17.31
CA LYS A 129 15.89 -5.67 -18.47
C LYS A 129 15.07 -4.42 -18.12
N HIS A 130 14.74 -4.22 -16.84
CA HIS A 130 13.84 -3.19 -16.32
C HIS A 130 14.61 -2.07 -15.64
N ALA A 131 15.27 -1.22 -16.44
CA ALA A 131 16.02 -0.07 -15.93
C ALA A 131 15.15 0.92 -15.14
N GLU A 132 13.85 0.94 -15.42
CA GLU A 132 12.86 1.76 -14.72
C GLU A 132 12.74 1.42 -13.23
N LEU A 133 13.14 0.22 -12.78
CA LEU A 133 13.10 -0.16 -11.35
C LEU A 133 13.89 0.81 -10.46
N ALA A 134 14.97 1.42 -10.98
CA ALA A 134 15.74 2.41 -10.23
C ALA A 134 14.92 3.65 -9.85
N THR A 135 13.94 4.04 -10.67
CA THR A 135 13.21 5.31 -10.53
C THR A 135 11.69 5.20 -10.54
N ALA A 136 11.14 4.01 -10.79
CA ALA A 136 9.69 3.79 -10.81
C ALA A 136 9.03 4.23 -9.51
N PRO A 137 7.80 4.79 -9.56
CA PRO A 137 7.04 5.16 -8.39
C PRO A 137 6.76 3.98 -7.46
N LEU A 138 6.71 4.24 -6.16
CA LEU A 138 6.51 3.24 -5.12
C LEU A 138 5.07 3.27 -4.59
N LEU A 139 4.51 2.09 -4.39
CA LEU A 139 3.29 1.84 -3.63
C LEU A 139 3.70 1.11 -2.36
N LEU A 140 3.59 1.76 -1.21
CA LEU A 140 4.14 1.24 0.03
C LEU A 140 3.03 0.61 0.88
N TRP A 141 3.05 -0.71 1.07
CA TRP A 141 2.21 -1.41 2.05
C TRP A 141 3.05 -1.93 3.20
N GLY A 142 2.63 -1.69 4.44
CA GLY A 142 3.37 -2.17 5.60
C GLY A 142 2.50 -2.36 6.84
N MET A 143 2.83 -3.41 7.61
CA MET A 143 2.22 -3.77 8.87
C MET A 143 3.12 -3.35 10.03
N SER A 144 2.56 -2.76 11.12
CA SER A 144 3.29 -2.42 12.33
C SER A 144 4.53 -1.55 12.00
N ALA A 145 5.73 -1.93 12.40
CA ALA A 145 6.98 -1.26 12.04
C ALA A 145 7.14 -1.06 10.52
N GLY A 146 6.62 -1.96 9.69
CA GLY A 146 6.58 -1.75 8.24
C GLY A 146 5.68 -0.59 7.83
N GLY A 147 4.60 -0.34 8.55
CA GLY A 147 3.76 0.85 8.35
C GLY A 147 4.46 2.14 8.80
N GLU A 148 5.22 2.08 9.87
CA GLU A 148 6.08 3.17 10.36
C GLU A 148 7.15 3.53 9.31
N PHE A 149 7.86 2.53 8.80
CA PHE A 149 8.80 2.69 7.70
C PHE A 149 8.17 3.39 6.49
N ASN A 150 6.98 2.98 6.07
CA ASN A 150 6.28 3.55 4.92
C ASN A 150 5.91 5.02 5.12
N TYR A 151 5.46 5.36 6.32
CA TYR A 151 5.16 6.74 6.70
C TYR A 151 6.42 7.62 6.66
N GLU A 152 7.49 7.18 7.31
CA GLU A 152 8.76 7.91 7.35
C GLU A 152 9.42 7.97 5.96
N PHE A 153 9.30 6.90 5.14
CA PHE A 153 9.79 6.92 3.76
C PHE A 153 9.04 7.97 2.92
N THR A 154 7.72 8.06 3.11
CA THR A 154 6.91 9.08 2.44
C THR A 154 7.28 10.49 2.92
N ALA A 155 7.57 10.67 4.19
CA ALA A 155 8.05 11.95 4.73
C ALA A 155 9.42 12.35 4.15
N TRP A 156 10.31 11.36 3.93
CA TRP A 156 11.68 11.57 3.46
C TRP A 156 11.80 11.73 1.95
N ARG A 157 11.09 10.89 1.16
CA ARG A 157 11.15 10.86 -0.32
C ARG A 157 9.76 10.88 -0.96
N PRO A 158 8.95 11.89 -0.72
CA PRO A 158 7.56 11.95 -1.22
C PRO A 158 7.48 11.90 -2.75
N GLU A 159 8.51 12.36 -3.45
CA GLU A 159 8.57 12.34 -4.91
C GLU A 159 8.67 10.93 -5.50
N ARG A 160 9.11 9.96 -4.69
CA ARG A 160 9.19 8.55 -5.09
C ARG A 160 7.91 7.78 -4.81
N VAL A 161 6.97 8.32 -4.03
CA VAL A 161 5.82 7.57 -3.52
C VAL A 161 4.55 7.94 -4.28
N ALA A 162 3.95 6.94 -4.94
CA ALA A 162 2.65 7.09 -5.58
C ALA A 162 1.51 7.07 -4.54
N ALA A 163 1.57 6.12 -3.60
CA ALA A 163 0.66 5.99 -2.48
C ALA A 163 1.30 5.18 -1.35
N PHE A 164 0.80 5.34 -0.12
CA PHE A 164 1.28 4.56 1.02
C PHE A 164 0.14 4.08 1.93
N VAL A 165 0.42 2.99 2.62
CA VAL A 165 -0.45 2.38 3.60
C VAL A 165 0.34 2.14 4.89
N VAL A 166 -0.25 2.61 5.99
CA VAL A 166 0.16 2.29 7.36
C VAL A 166 -0.87 1.34 7.94
N ASN A 167 -0.51 0.09 8.19
CA ASN A 167 -1.40 -0.84 8.85
C ASN A 167 -0.96 -1.08 10.30
N LYS A 168 -1.60 -0.37 11.23
CA LYS A 168 -1.42 -0.55 12.68
C LYS A 168 0.02 -0.34 13.16
N GLY A 169 0.70 0.72 12.70
CA GLY A 169 1.99 1.13 13.24
C GLY A 169 1.88 1.67 14.68
N GLY A 170 2.97 2.01 15.31
CA GLY A 170 2.98 2.43 16.71
C GLY A 170 3.87 3.63 17.02
N ILE A 171 5.07 3.71 16.44
CA ILE A 171 6.07 4.73 16.77
C ILE A 171 6.53 5.43 15.50
N TYR A 172 6.68 6.75 15.59
CA TYR A 172 7.04 7.57 14.44
C TYR A 172 8.03 8.66 14.85
N TYR A 173 8.94 9.00 13.96
CA TYR A 173 9.97 10.02 14.14
C TYR A 173 9.52 11.40 13.64
N THR A 174 8.52 11.45 12.75
CA THR A 174 8.00 12.67 12.13
C THR A 174 6.54 12.88 12.49
N ALA A 175 6.21 13.87 13.31
CA ALA A 175 4.82 14.15 13.67
C ALA A 175 4.07 14.89 12.57
N LEU A 176 4.65 15.99 12.04
CA LEU A 176 4.07 16.81 10.97
C LEU A 176 4.98 16.73 9.74
N THR A 177 4.46 16.14 8.68
CA THR A 177 5.21 15.96 7.43
C THR A 177 5.24 17.24 6.60
N SER A 178 6.13 17.27 5.60
CA SER A 178 6.18 18.35 4.60
C SER A 178 4.90 18.42 3.76
N ARG A 179 4.65 19.57 3.12
CA ARG A 179 3.54 19.69 2.18
C ARG A 179 3.62 18.67 1.02
N ALA A 180 4.83 18.38 0.55
CA ALA A 180 5.06 17.39 -0.50
C ALA A 180 4.60 15.99 -0.06
N ALA A 181 4.95 15.58 1.16
CA ALA A 181 4.52 14.30 1.72
C ALA A 181 3.01 14.25 1.99
N ARG A 182 2.40 15.35 2.45
CA ARG A 182 0.94 15.43 2.62
C ARG A 182 0.16 15.32 1.31
N ASN A 183 0.75 15.70 0.18
CA ASN A 183 0.15 15.54 -1.15
C ASN A 183 0.26 14.10 -1.70
N VAL A 184 0.97 13.21 -1.03
CA VAL A 184 0.97 11.77 -1.36
C VAL A 184 -0.27 11.13 -0.75
N PRO A 185 -1.14 10.48 -1.55
CA PRO A 185 -2.29 9.75 -1.03
C PRO A 185 -1.89 8.65 -0.04
N GLY A 186 -2.58 8.59 1.11
CA GLY A 186 -2.31 7.60 2.15
C GLY A 186 -3.56 7.07 2.84
N ILE A 187 -3.50 5.82 3.29
CA ILE A 187 -4.49 5.26 4.23
C ILE A 187 -3.78 4.74 5.46
N LEU A 188 -4.25 5.18 6.62
CA LEU A 188 -3.80 4.73 7.93
C LEU A 188 -4.89 3.85 8.55
N PHE A 189 -4.57 2.59 8.84
CA PHE A 189 -5.48 1.64 9.47
C PHE A 189 -5.19 1.51 10.95
N ILE A 190 -6.25 1.50 11.77
CA ILE A 190 -6.20 1.16 13.18
C ILE A 190 -7.09 -0.07 13.44
N GLY A 191 -6.70 -0.89 14.40
CA GLY A 191 -7.54 -1.99 14.89
C GLY A 191 -8.32 -1.54 16.11
N GLY A 192 -9.66 -1.70 16.12
CA GLY A 192 -10.49 -1.26 17.23
C GLY A 192 -10.23 -1.98 18.57
N LYS A 193 -9.46 -3.10 18.54
CA LYS A 193 -8.97 -3.83 19.71
C LYS A 193 -7.44 -3.83 19.84
N ASP A 194 -6.73 -2.98 19.12
CA ASP A 194 -5.29 -2.80 19.29
C ASP A 194 -4.97 -2.02 20.57
N LEU A 195 -3.70 -1.91 20.93
CA LEU A 195 -3.27 -1.09 22.07
C LEU A 195 -3.72 0.36 21.89
N GLN A 196 -4.33 0.92 22.93
CA GLN A 196 -4.84 2.29 22.89
C GLN A 196 -3.73 3.32 22.55
N SER A 197 -2.50 3.07 22.97
CA SER A 197 -1.36 3.90 22.63
C SER A 197 -1.12 3.97 21.12
N ARG A 198 -1.20 2.83 20.38
CA ARG A 198 -1.07 2.80 18.93
C ARG A 198 -2.22 3.52 18.24
N ILE A 199 -3.45 3.24 18.68
CA ILE A 199 -4.66 3.92 18.17
C ILE A 199 -4.51 5.42 18.31
N ASN A 200 -4.12 5.91 19.49
CA ASN A 200 -3.95 7.33 19.76
C ASN A 200 -2.85 7.95 18.91
N THR A 201 -1.71 7.27 18.77
CA THR A 201 -0.57 7.76 17.97
C THR A 201 -0.97 7.91 16.50
N ILE A 202 -1.53 6.87 15.87
CA ILE A 202 -1.94 6.92 14.46
C ILE A 202 -3.03 7.98 14.24
N THR A 203 -4.01 8.06 15.15
CA THR A 203 -5.08 9.05 15.07
C THR A 203 -4.53 10.47 15.17
N GLY A 204 -3.60 10.72 16.11
CA GLY A 204 -2.95 12.02 16.28
C GLY A 204 -2.14 12.44 15.05
N LEU A 205 -1.35 11.51 14.48
CA LEU A 205 -0.61 11.74 13.24
C LEU A 205 -1.54 12.07 12.06
N PHE A 206 -2.60 11.28 11.91
CA PHE A 206 -3.61 11.52 10.90
C PHE A 206 -4.21 12.92 11.06
N GLU A 207 -4.69 13.28 12.26
CA GLU A 207 -5.37 14.54 12.50
C GLU A 207 -4.49 15.75 12.23
N VAL A 208 -3.24 15.76 12.70
CA VAL A 208 -2.35 16.91 12.55
C VAL A 208 -1.99 17.13 11.08
N ASN A 209 -1.71 16.06 10.33
CA ASN A 209 -1.38 16.15 8.91
C ASN A 209 -2.62 16.44 8.06
N ARG A 210 -3.77 15.84 8.40
CA ARG A 210 -5.04 16.06 7.67
C ARG A 210 -5.51 17.51 7.78
N ARG A 211 -5.38 18.14 8.96
CA ARG A 211 -5.61 19.59 9.12
C ARG A 211 -4.61 20.42 8.32
N GLY A 212 -3.42 19.90 8.05
CA GLY A 212 -2.43 20.48 7.15
C GLY A 212 -2.69 20.22 5.66
N GLY A 213 -3.86 19.65 5.29
CA GLY A 213 -4.27 19.38 3.92
C GLY A 213 -3.76 18.06 3.33
N ALA A 214 -3.42 17.08 4.18
CA ALA A 214 -2.98 15.77 3.71
C ALA A 214 -4.11 15.02 2.97
N LEU A 215 -3.79 14.40 1.85
CA LEU A 215 -4.70 13.54 1.08
C LEU A 215 -4.78 12.13 1.70
N TRP A 216 -5.12 12.09 2.99
CA TRP A 216 -5.06 10.86 3.79
C TRP A 216 -6.41 10.45 4.34
N ALA A 217 -6.61 9.14 4.50
CA ALA A 217 -7.74 8.53 5.19
C ALA A 217 -7.28 7.83 6.47
N LEU A 218 -8.16 7.85 7.50
CA LEU A 218 -8.09 6.97 8.65
C LEU A 218 -9.20 5.92 8.53
N ALA A 219 -8.87 4.64 8.69
CA ALA A 219 -9.80 3.53 8.64
C ALA A 219 -9.68 2.66 9.89
N GLU A 220 -10.73 2.62 10.70
CA GLU A 220 -10.81 1.68 11.80
C GLU A 220 -11.38 0.34 11.32
N GLU A 221 -10.72 -0.75 11.71
CA GLU A 221 -11.27 -2.12 11.63
C GLU A 221 -11.89 -2.47 12.99
N PRO A 222 -13.22 -2.38 13.16
CA PRO A 222 -13.85 -2.68 14.44
C PRO A 222 -13.61 -4.13 14.86
N GLY A 223 -13.32 -4.35 16.15
CA GLY A 223 -13.13 -5.69 16.70
C GLY A 223 -11.83 -6.40 16.33
N VAL A 224 -10.98 -5.79 15.51
CA VAL A 224 -9.69 -6.35 15.08
C VAL A 224 -8.56 -5.82 15.96
N ALA A 225 -7.68 -6.72 16.41
CA ALA A 225 -6.48 -6.40 17.18
C ALA A 225 -5.28 -6.06 16.27
N HIS A 226 -4.05 -6.25 16.78
CA HIS A 226 -2.81 -5.99 16.06
C HIS A 226 -2.47 -7.10 15.04
N VAL A 227 -3.28 -7.23 14.01
CA VAL A 227 -3.10 -8.19 12.89
C VAL A 227 -3.38 -7.51 11.56
N VAL A 228 -2.98 -8.14 10.46
CA VAL A 228 -3.14 -7.57 9.10
C VAL A 228 -4.61 -7.22 8.80
N GLY A 229 -5.56 -8.08 9.20
CA GLY A 229 -6.98 -7.87 8.94
C GLY A 229 -7.31 -7.81 7.45
N ARG A 230 -8.34 -7.05 7.10
CA ARG A 230 -8.80 -6.83 5.71
C ARG A 230 -8.16 -5.60 5.05
N SER A 231 -7.18 -4.97 5.72
CA SER A 231 -6.49 -3.77 5.21
C SER A 231 -5.84 -4.01 3.83
N ILE A 232 -5.36 -5.22 3.54
CA ILE A 232 -4.78 -5.61 2.24
C ILE A 232 -5.78 -5.43 1.09
N ASP A 233 -7.05 -5.81 1.28
CA ASP A 233 -8.05 -5.73 0.21
C ASP A 233 -8.35 -4.28 -0.15
N VAL A 234 -8.54 -3.43 0.86
CA VAL A 234 -8.71 -1.99 0.65
C VAL A 234 -7.46 -1.35 0.08
N ALA A 235 -6.27 -1.79 0.53
CA ALA A 235 -5.00 -1.27 0.02
C ALA A 235 -4.83 -1.54 -1.49
N ARG A 236 -5.14 -2.74 -1.98
CA ARG A 236 -5.06 -3.06 -3.41
C ARG A 236 -6.00 -2.20 -4.25
N LEU A 237 -7.25 -2.02 -3.81
CA LEU A 237 -8.19 -1.12 -4.48
C LEU A 237 -7.68 0.34 -4.50
N PHE A 238 -7.17 0.79 -3.36
CA PHE A 238 -6.61 2.12 -3.21
C PHE A 238 -5.41 2.36 -4.13
N PHE A 239 -4.48 1.42 -4.19
CA PHE A 239 -3.30 1.51 -5.06
C PHE A 239 -3.68 1.53 -6.53
N GLU A 240 -4.61 0.69 -6.97
CA GLU A 240 -5.08 0.66 -8.36
C GLU A 240 -5.70 2.01 -8.77
N ASP A 241 -6.58 2.57 -7.93
CA ASP A 241 -7.24 3.83 -8.21
C ASP A 241 -6.27 5.02 -8.16
N VAL A 242 -5.37 5.06 -7.18
CA VAL A 242 -4.36 6.13 -7.10
C VAL A 242 -3.40 6.08 -8.29
N LEU A 243 -2.96 4.89 -8.71
CA LEU A 243 -2.12 4.78 -9.93
C LEU A 243 -2.85 5.31 -11.16
N SER A 244 -4.12 4.95 -11.33
CA SER A 244 -4.94 5.44 -12.44
C SER A 244 -5.07 6.98 -12.45
N LEU A 245 -5.20 7.58 -11.27
CA LEU A 245 -5.36 9.03 -11.12
C LEU A 245 -4.05 9.80 -11.22
N ARG A 246 -2.95 9.26 -10.67
CA ARG A 246 -1.68 9.99 -10.52
C ARG A 246 -0.64 9.71 -11.59
N LEU A 247 -0.61 8.47 -12.12
CA LEU A 247 0.48 8.07 -13.00
C LEU A 247 0.21 8.49 -14.44
N ASN A 248 1.08 9.34 -14.97
CA ASN A 248 1.02 9.81 -16.36
C ASN A 248 2.41 9.68 -17.00
N GLY A 249 2.60 8.68 -17.88
CA GLY A 249 3.85 8.47 -18.58
C GLY A 249 5.08 8.29 -17.67
N GLY A 250 4.92 7.60 -16.52
CA GLY A 250 5.99 7.39 -15.53
C GLY A 250 6.14 8.52 -14.50
N ASN A 251 5.48 9.66 -14.67
CA ASN A 251 5.50 10.78 -13.74
C ASN A 251 4.26 10.78 -12.81
N LEU A 252 4.44 11.26 -11.58
CA LEU A 252 3.37 11.42 -10.61
C LEU A 252 2.81 12.84 -10.64
N LYS A 253 1.53 13.00 -11.00
CA LYS A 253 0.83 14.28 -10.85
C LYS A 253 0.30 14.44 -9.43
N THR A 254 0.19 15.67 -8.97
CA THR A 254 -0.50 16.02 -7.72
C THR A 254 -2.00 15.92 -7.93
N LEU A 255 -2.71 15.32 -6.96
CA LEU A 255 -4.16 15.30 -6.92
C LEU A 255 -4.70 16.50 -6.15
N SER A 256 -5.90 16.94 -6.53
CA SER A 256 -6.66 17.94 -5.76
C SER A 256 -7.55 17.23 -4.74
N GLU A 257 -7.65 17.79 -3.52
CA GLU A 257 -8.60 17.30 -2.53
C GLU A 257 -10.04 17.29 -3.07
N ARG A 258 -10.39 18.30 -3.90
CA ARG A 258 -11.72 18.46 -4.48
C ARG A 258 -12.12 17.37 -5.48
N GLU A 259 -11.15 16.67 -6.05
CA GLU A 259 -11.39 15.60 -7.02
C GLU A 259 -11.77 14.26 -6.37
N GLY A 260 -11.64 14.16 -5.02
CA GLY A 260 -11.96 12.95 -4.27
C GLY A 260 -13.28 13.00 -3.52
N PHE A 261 -13.33 12.22 -2.46
CA PHE A 261 -14.46 12.10 -1.53
C PHE A 261 -13.99 12.39 -0.11
N ILE A 262 -14.89 12.94 0.69
CA ILE A 262 -14.67 13.21 2.11
C ILE A 262 -15.47 12.20 2.93
N GLY A 263 -14.77 11.44 3.77
CA GLY A 263 -15.34 10.50 4.72
C GLY A 263 -15.47 11.14 6.11
N ASP A 264 -16.68 11.17 6.65
CA ASP A 264 -16.92 11.50 8.05
C ASP A 264 -16.65 10.27 8.91
N ILE A 265 -15.57 10.32 9.71
CA ILE A 265 -15.09 9.20 10.51
C ILE A 265 -16.11 8.83 11.61
N LYS A 266 -16.80 9.82 12.20
CA LYS A 266 -17.80 9.59 13.26
C LYS A 266 -19.11 9.06 12.70
N ALA A 267 -19.62 9.70 11.64
CA ALA A 267 -20.89 9.29 11.00
C ALA A 267 -20.70 8.03 10.13
N LYS A 268 -19.46 7.61 9.87
CA LYS A 268 -19.14 6.48 8.98
C LYS A 268 -19.82 6.61 7.60
N SER A 269 -19.81 7.81 7.05
CA SER A 269 -20.43 8.18 5.77
C SER A 269 -19.45 8.92 4.90
N PHE A 270 -19.73 9.04 3.59
CA PHE A 270 -18.89 9.80 2.68
C PHE A 270 -19.75 10.61 1.68
N GLN A 271 -19.15 11.64 1.11
CA GLN A 271 -19.73 12.47 0.06
C GLN A 271 -18.64 13.03 -0.87
N PRO A 272 -18.97 13.52 -2.08
CA PRO A 272 -18.00 14.17 -2.94
C PRO A 272 -17.34 15.36 -2.25
N ALA A 273 -16.02 15.48 -2.36
CA ALA A 273 -15.26 16.54 -1.69
C ALA A 273 -15.66 17.94 -2.16
N ALA A 274 -16.05 18.09 -3.44
CA ALA A 274 -16.52 19.35 -4.01
C ALA A 274 -17.79 19.89 -3.32
N SER A 275 -18.61 19.02 -2.73
CA SER A 275 -19.88 19.36 -2.06
C SER A 275 -19.75 19.31 -0.52
N ALA A 276 -18.61 18.89 0.01
CA ALA A 276 -18.41 18.74 1.44
C ALA A 276 -18.30 20.13 2.11
N PRO A 277 -19.06 20.38 3.22
CA PRO A 277 -18.87 21.59 3.99
C PRO A 277 -17.51 21.59 4.68
N ALA A 278 -16.99 22.78 4.98
CA ALA A 278 -15.81 22.88 5.84
C ALA A 278 -16.09 22.25 7.19
N SER A 279 -15.22 21.36 7.65
CA SER A 279 -15.34 20.67 8.92
C SER A 279 -14.21 21.08 9.86
N ALA A 280 -14.55 21.33 11.13
CA ALA A 280 -13.56 21.52 12.18
C ALA A 280 -12.86 20.20 12.58
N ASN A 281 -13.49 19.06 12.30
CA ASN A 281 -12.94 17.74 12.55
C ASN A 281 -12.10 17.25 11.38
N ALA A 282 -11.08 16.47 11.67
CA ALA A 282 -10.34 15.78 10.63
C ALA A 282 -11.26 14.74 9.96
N THR A 283 -11.32 14.81 8.62
CA THR A 283 -12.14 13.93 7.78
C THR A 283 -11.23 13.09 6.91
N ALA A 284 -11.60 11.85 6.60
CA ALA A 284 -10.85 11.03 5.65
C ALA A 284 -10.94 11.62 4.24
N TRP A 285 -9.81 11.65 3.50
CA TRP A 285 -9.82 11.89 2.06
C TRP A 285 -9.68 10.55 1.32
N LEU A 286 -10.52 10.32 0.34
CA LEU A 286 -10.63 9.07 -0.41
C LEU A 286 -10.59 9.40 -1.91
N PRO A 287 -9.74 8.71 -2.72
CA PRO A 287 -9.48 9.15 -4.10
C PRO A 287 -10.67 8.93 -5.04
N THR A 288 -11.49 7.90 -4.80
CA THR A 288 -12.61 7.52 -5.68
C THR A 288 -13.81 7.05 -4.87
N GLU A 289 -14.98 6.99 -5.50
CA GLU A 289 -16.17 6.43 -4.87
C GLU A 289 -15.99 4.93 -4.55
N ARG A 290 -15.28 4.18 -5.38
CA ARG A 290 -14.98 2.76 -5.16
C ARG A 290 -14.20 2.56 -3.85
N VAL A 291 -13.15 3.34 -3.65
CA VAL A 291 -12.38 3.32 -2.39
C VAL A 291 -13.21 3.83 -1.22
N ALA A 292 -14.03 4.86 -1.41
CA ALA A 292 -14.91 5.40 -0.37
C ALA A 292 -15.95 4.37 0.10
N ARG A 293 -16.52 3.59 -0.81
CA ARG A 293 -17.43 2.47 -0.47
C ARG A 293 -16.70 1.35 0.28
N ALA A 294 -15.49 0.96 -0.14
CA ALA A 294 -14.69 -0.05 0.54
C ALA A 294 -14.29 0.42 1.95
N TRP A 295 -13.85 1.67 2.10
CA TRP A 295 -13.58 2.29 3.39
C TRP A 295 -14.82 2.28 4.30
N GLN A 296 -15.98 2.72 3.78
CA GLN A 296 -17.22 2.76 4.54
C GLN A 296 -17.67 1.37 4.99
N ALA A 297 -17.57 0.37 4.12
CA ALA A 297 -17.88 -1.01 4.45
C ALA A 297 -17.00 -1.51 5.61
N MET A 298 -15.69 -1.22 5.57
CA MET A 298 -14.76 -1.61 6.63
C MET A 298 -15.08 -0.95 7.96
N VAL A 299 -15.23 0.38 7.99
CA VAL A 299 -15.43 1.12 9.26
C VAL A 299 -16.83 0.90 9.89
N ARG A 300 -17.80 0.42 9.08
CA ARG A 300 -19.17 0.09 9.56
C ARG A 300 -19.29 -1.35 10.04
N ASP A 301 -18.42 -2.22 9.60
CA ASP A 301 -18.52 -3.64 9.92
C ASP A 301 -18.45 -3.82 11.43
N THR A 302 -19.56 -4.28 12.00
CA THR A 302 -19.63 -4.65 13.42
C THR A 302 -19.30 -6.15 13.48
N PRO A 303 -18.38 -6.59 14.34
CA PRO A 303 -18.00 -7.99 14.45
C PRO A 303 -19.16 -8.87 14.89
#